data_deb045e7028c2b6bb4c0bb343098c284
#
_entry.id   deb045e7028c2b6bb4c0bb343098c284
#
_cell.length_a   1.000
_cell.length_b   1.000
_cell.length_c   1.000
_cell.angle_alpha   90.00
_cell.angle_beta   90.00
_cell.angle_gamma   90.00
#
_symmetry.space_group_name_H-M   'P 1'
#
loop_
_entity.id
_entity.type
_entity.pdbx_description
1 polymer ?
#
loop_
_entity_poly.entity_id
_entity_poly.type
_entity_poly.pdbx_seq_one_letter_code
_entity_poly.pdbx_strand_id
1 'polypeptide(L)'
;MKRTKILTRGILKENPVLVLVLGLCPALAVSTQAGNAIGMGIATTFVLFSSNVVVSLLRKIIPSKVRIPCYIVLIAGFTVLAQMAIEAYAYTLYQALGIFLPLIAVNCIIFARAEVFASRNRVFDSVLDALGSGFGFTLALLAIATVREVLGSGSWFGMDIPWLSENSAAIFTLAPGGFIVLACLLAVVNKFTNEPIKPHNHDCSTCPSAVTCGKIKIQAEEN
;
A
#
# COMPACT_ATOMS: atom_id res chain seq x y z
N MET A 1 -6.57 9.00 -22.63
CA MET A 1 -5.97 7.69 -22.26
C MET A 1 -7.08 6.66 -22.18
N LYS A 2 -6.89 5.45 -22.72
CA LYS A 2 -7.92 4.39 -22.60
C LYS A 2 -8.06 4.02 -21.13
N ARG A 3 -9.27 4.11 -20.57
CA ARG A 3 -9.61 3.89 -19.15
C ARG A 3 -9.14 2.53 -18.63
N THR A 4 -9.16 1.51 -19.46
CA THR A 4 -8.63 0.17 -19.17
C THR A 4 -7.13 0.16 -18.88
N LYS A 5 -6.35 1.11 -19.46
CA LYS A 5 -4.91 1.21 -19.18
C LYS A 5 -4.61 1.73 -17.77
N ILE A 6 -5.49 2.52 -17.15
CA ILE A 6 -5.31 3.02 -15.78
C ILE A 6 -5.47 1.86 -14.79
N LEU A 7 -6.50 1.03 -14.99
CA LEU A 7 -6.76 -0.12 -14.11
C LEU A 7 -5.63 -1.18 -14.18
N THR A 8 -5.24 -1.58 -15.39
CA THR A 8 -4.15 -2.57 -15.57
C THR A 8 -2.78 -2.04 -15.16
N ARG A 9 -2.57 -0.74 -15.24
CA ARG A 9 -1.35 -0.09 -14.78
C ARG A 9 -1.20 -0.19 -13.27
N GLY A 10 -2.28 0.01 -12.50
CA GLY A 10 -2.28 -0.11 -11.04
C GLY A 10 -2.05 -1.55 -10.55
N ILE A 11 -2.47 -2.56 -11.31
CA ILE A 11 -2.36 -3.97 -10.91
C ILE A 11 -0.96 -4.53 -11.18
N LEU A 12 -0.37 -4.27 -12.35
CA LEU A 12 0.84 -4.94 -12.82
C LEU A 12 2.07 -4.01 -12.91
N LYS A 13 1.93 -2.83 -13.57
CA LYS A 13 3.07 -1.94 -13.84
C LYS A 13 3.40 -0.98 -12.70
N GLU A 14 2.41 -0.59 -11.90
CA GLU A 14 2.56 0.31 -10.76
C GLU A 14 1.97 -0.31 -9.50
N ASN A 15 2.22 -1.61 -9.28
CA ASN A 15 1.81 -2.24 -8.04
C ASN A 15 2.44 -1.50 -6.85
N PRO A 16 1.61 -0.94 -5.93
CA PRO A 16 2.12 -0.08 -4.88
C PRO A 16 3.11 -0.79 -3.95
N VAL A 17 2.94 -2.08 -3.69
CA VAL A 17 3.83 -2.85 -2.81
C VAL A 17 5.05 -3.37 -3.55
N LEU A 18 4.85 -3.98 -4.71
CA LEU A 18 5.91 -4.71 -5.43
C LEU A 18 6.80 -3.81 -6.29
N VAL A 19 6.32 -2.65 -6.70
CA VAL A 19 7.09 -1.72 -7.55
C VAL A 19 7.48 -0.45 -6.79
N LEU A 20 6.53 0.15 -6.07
CA LEU A 20 6.78 1.39 -5.34
C LEU A 20 7.30 1.14 -3.91
N VAL A 21 7.25 -0.12 -3.43
CA VAL A 21 7.66 -0.51 -2.06
C VAL A 21 6.92 0.32 -0.99
N LEU A 22 5.66 0.68 -1.27
CA LEU A 22 4.80 1.44 -0.37
C LEU A 22 3.84 0.50 0.38
N GLY A 23 3.42 0.89 1.58
CA GLY A 23 2.46 0.12 2.37
C GLY A 23 3.07 -1.10 3.08
N LEU A 24 4.36 -1.04 3.39
CA LEU A 24 5.04 -2.12 4.10
C LEU A 24 4.55 -2.28 5.55
N CYS A 25 4.13 -1.20 6.20
CA CYS A 25 3.69 -1.24 7.59
C CYS A 25 2.51 -2.22 7.80
N PRO A 26 1.37 -2.07 7.11
CA PRO A 26 0.30 -3.06 7.23
C PRO A 26 0.66 -4.40 6.58
N ALA A 27 1.49 -4.40 5.51
CA ALA A 27 1.89 -5.63 4.86
C ALA A 27 2.69 -6.55 5.77
N LEU A 28 3.61 -6.03 6.58
CA LEU A 28 4.39 -6.83 7.53
C LEU A 28 3.59 -7.20 8.79
N ALA A 29 2.70 -6.32 9.25
CA ALA A 29 1.94 -6.53 10.48
C ALA A 29 0.84 -7.59 10.32
N VAL A 30 0.12 -7.60 9.18
CA VAL A 30 -1.08 -8.42 8.98
C VAL A 30 -0.83 -9.70 8.17
N SER A 31 0.31 -9.81 7.50
CA SER A 31 0.62 -10.93 6.61
C SER A 31 1.00 -12.26 7.33
N THR A 32 0.68 -12.40 8.60
CA THR A 32 0.88 -13.65 9.35
C THR A 32 -0.20 -14.69 9.04
N GLN A 33 -1.39 -14.26 8.62
CA GLN A 33 -2.52 -15.11 8.24
C GLN A 33 -3.18 -14.59 6.97
N ALA A 34 -3.46 -15.47 6.01
CA ALA A 34 -4.06 -15.10 4.73
C ALA A 34 -5.49 -14.53 4.89
N GLY A 35 -6.27 -15.03 5.86
CA GLY A 35 -7.60 -14.51 6.16
C GLY A 35 -7.57 -13.03 6.59
N ASN A 36 -6.65 -12.69 7.47
CA ASN A 36 -6.47 -11.30 7.93
C ASN A 36 -5.97 -10.38 6.79
N ALA A 37 -5.13 -10.90 5.91
CA ALA A 37 -4.64 -10.16 4.75
C ALA A 37 -5.76 -9.76 3.78
N ILE A 38 -6.74 -10.65 3.55
CA ILE A 38 -7.93 -10.35 2.73
C ILE A 38 -8.78 -9.28 3.39
N GLY A 39 -9.09 -9.42 4.67
CA GLY A 39 -9.88 -8.44 5.42
C GLY A 39 -9.25 -7.05 5.40
N MET A 40 -7.95 -6.98 5.66
CA MET A 40 -7.18 -5.73 5.60
C MET A 40 -7.14 -5.14 4.19
N GLY A 41 -7.00 -5.98 3.16
CA GLY A 41 -7.02 -5.54 1.77
C GLY A 41 -8.34 -4.91 1.36
N ILE A 42 -9.47 -5.51 1.74
CA ILE A 42 -10.81 -4.97 1.48
C ILE A 42 -11.00 -3.64 2.22
N ALA A 43 -10.68 -3.60 3.52
CA ALA A 43 -10.78 -2.38 4.33
C ALA A 43 -9.94 -1.23 3.75
N THR A 44 -8.69 -1.50 3.38
CA THR A 44 -7.79 -0.51 2.76
C THR A 44 -8.33 -0.03 1.41
N THR A 45 -8.87 -0.93 0.59
CA THR A 45 -9.47 -0.57 -0.71
C THR A 45 -10.68 0.32 -0.53
N PHE A 46 -11.53 0.05 0.46
CA PHE A 46 -12.70 0.87 0.79
C PHE A 46 -12.28 2.29 1.23
N VAL A 47 -11.31 2.40 2.14
CA VAL A 47 -10.80 3.69 2.60
C VAL A 47 -10.11 4.45 1.47
N LEU A 48 -9.32 3.77 0.64
CA LEU A 48 -8.66 4.35 -0.53
C LEU A 48 -9.67 4.90 -1.54
N PHE A 49 -10.72 4.14 -1.83
CA PHE A 49 -11.80 4.57 -2.71
C PHE A 49 -12.50 5.82 -2.17
N SER A 50 -12.96 5.77 -0.93
CA SER A 50 -13.71 6.86 -0.28
C SER A 50 -12.86 8.12 -0.17
N SER A 51 -11.61 8.01 0.28
CA SER A 51 -10.71 9.15 0.43
C SER A 51 -10.37 9.78 -0.92
N ASN A 52 -10.08 9.00 -1.96
CA ASN A 52 -9.75 9.52 -3.29
C ASN A 52 -10.92 10.27 -3.93
N VAL A 53 -12.16 9.79 -3.73
CA VAL A 53 -13.37 10.49 -4.20
C VAL A 53 -13.49 11.85 -3.54
N VAL A 54 -13.39 11.89 -2.21
CA VAL A 54 -13.55 13.14 -1.45
C VAL A 54 -12.40 14.12 -1.74
N VAL A 55 -11.16 13.64 -1.76
CA VAL A 55 -9.99 14.46 -2.09
C VAL A 55 -10.11 15.06 -3.50
N SER A 56 -10.53 14.26 -4.48
CA SER A 56 -10.73 14.75 -5.85
C SER A 56 -11.86 15.78 -5.96
N LEU A 57 -12.89 15.67 -5.12
CA LEU A 57 -13.99 16.65 -5.03
C LEU A 57 -13.53 17.96 -4.37
N LEU A 58 -12.80 17.85 -3.25
CA LEU A 58 -12.34 18.99 -2.45
C LEU A 58 -11.08 19.67 -3.01
N ARG A 59 -10.45 19.14 -4.06
CA ARG A 59 -9.17 19.63 -4.61
C ARG A 59 -9.15 21.13 -4.96
N LYS A 60 -10.32 21.71 -5.29
CA LYS A 60 -10.45 23.14 -5.63
C LYS A 60 -10.56 24.05 -4.42
N ILE A 61 -10.94 23.49 -3.26
CA ILE A 61 -11.21 24.23 -2.03
C ILE A 61 -9.98 24.27 -1.14
N ILE A 62 -9.17 23.19 -1.15
CA ILE A 62 -8.02 23.03 -0.27
C ILE A 62 -6.80 23.78 -0.82
N PRO A 63 -6.29 24.81 -0.14
CA PRO A 63 -5.09 25.51 -0.55
C PRO A 63 -3.85 24.61 -0.39
N SER A 64 -2.85 24.82 -1.25
CA SER A 64 -1.64 23.98 -1.31
C SER A 64 -0.84 23.89 -0.01
N LYS A 65 -0.89 24.93 0.82
CA LYS A 65 -0.14 25.03 2.09
C LYS A 65 -0.64 24.08 3.19
N VAL A 66 -1.95 23.75 3.22
CA VAL A 66 -2.59 22.90 4.25
C VAL A 66 -3.09 21.57 3.71
N ARG A 67 -2.65 21.18 2.51
CA ARG A 67 -3.14 20.00 1.81
C ARG A 67 -2.83 18.70 2.56
N ILE A 68 -1.60 18.55 3.02
CA ILE A 68 -1.12 17.31 3.70
C ILE A 68 -1.91 17.04 4.99
N PRO A 69 -2.00 17.97 5.97
CA PRO A 69 -2.76 17.69 7.19
C PRO A 69 -4.26 17.47 6.92
N CYS A 70 -4.83 18.14 5.93
CA CYS A 70 -6.23 17.95 5.57
C CYS A 70 -6.51 16.53 5.04
N TYR A 71 -5.62 15.99 4.23
CA TYR A 71 -5.76 14.60 3.73
C TYR A 71 -5.63 13.57 4.85
N ILE A 72 -4.71 13.76 5.79
CA ILE A 72 -4.56 12.85 6.93
C ILE A 72 -5.84 12.79 7.76
N VAL A 73 -6.45 13.94 8.05
CA VAL A 73 -7.71 14.00 8.81
C VAL A 73 -8.86 13.32 8.06
N LEU A 74 -8.97 13.53 6.75
CA LEU A 74 -9.98 12.87 5.92
C LEU A 74 -9.79 11.35 5.90
N ILE A 75 -8.57 10.87 5.68
CA ILE A 75 -8.26 9.44 5.66
C ILE A 75 -8.54 8.82 7.03
N ALA A 76 -8.16 9.48 8.12
CA ALA A 76 -8.44 9.02 9.49
C ALA A 76 -9.95 8.91 9.75
N GLY A 77 -10.74 9.89 9.31
CA GLY A 77 -12.21 9.85 9.41
C GLY A 77 -12.81 8.65 8.70
N PHE A 78 -12.39 8.38 7.44
CA PHE A 78 -12.85 7.21 6.70
C PHE A 78 -12.36 5.89 7.31
N THR A 79 -11.19 5.88 7.94
CA THR A 79 -10.68 4.68 8.63
C THR A 79 -11.56 4.35 9.84
N VAL A 80 -11.98 5.35 10.63
CA VAL A 80 -12.90 5.14 11.75
C VAL A 80 -14.26 4.63 11.27
N LEU A 81 -14.79 5.18 10.18
CA LEU A 81 -16.03 4.68 9.58
C LEU A 81 -15.92 3.23 9.12
N ALA A 82 -14.80 2.87 8.47
CA ALA A 82 -14.54 1.50 8.07
C ALA A 82 -14.42 0.57 9.29
N GLN A 83 -13.77 1.02 10.36
CA GLN A 83 -13.65 0.28 11.61
C GLN A 83 -15.02 -0.01 12.22
N MET A 84 -15.89 1.00 12.35
CA MET A 84 -17.25 0.83 12.86
C MET A 84 -18.09 -0.11 11.98
N ALA A 85 -17.92 -0.05 10.66
CA ALA A 85 -18.61 -0.95 9.74
C ALA A 85 -18.15 -2.39 9.93
N ILE A 86 -16.86 -2.66 10.06
CA ILE A 86 -16.32 -4.01 10.29
C ILE A 86 -16.77 -4.54 11.65
N GLU A 87 -16.78 -3.69 12.68
CA GLU A 87 -17.28 -4.06 14.02
C GLU A 87 -18.75 -4.47 13.99
N ALA A 88 -19.58 -3.76 13.22
CA ALA A 88 -21.02 -4.05 13.13
C ALA A 88 -21.33 -5.31 12.32
N TYR A 89 -20.60 -5.58 11.22
CA TYR A 89 -20.94 -6.66 10.29
C TYR A 89 -20.09 -7.91 10.45
N ALA A 90 -18.84 -7.79 10.93
CA ALA A 90 -17.89 -8.90 11.01
C ALA A 90 -17.09 -8.85 12.31
N TYR A 91 -17.76 -9.05 13.44
CA TYR A 91 -17.16 -8.96 14.77
C TYR A 91 -15.96 -9.90 14.97
N THR A 92 -15.99 -11.10 14.42
CA THR A 92 -14.84 -12.04 14.43
C THR A 92 -13.61 -11.50 13.71
N LEU A 93 -13.81 -10.83 12.58
CA LEU A 93 -12.74 -10.19 11.83
C LEU A 93 -12.22 -8.95 12.56
N TYR A 94 -13.11 -8.21 13.23
CA TYR A 94 -12.75 -7.08 14.06
C TYR A 94 -11.84 -7.49 15.24
N GLN A 95 -12.12 -8.58 15.92
CA GLN A 95 -11.26 -9.09 17.00
C GLN A 95 -9.84 -9.42 16.50
N ALA A 96 -9.71 -9.94 15.30
CA ALA A 96 -8.40 -10.28 14.72
C ALA A 96 -7.65 -9.05 14.18
N LEU A 97 -8.36 -8.10 13.57
CA LEU A 97 -7.77 -6.96 12.87
C LEU A 97 -7.85 -5.63 13.63
N GLY A 98 -8.61 -5.54 14.74
CA GLY A 98 -8.92 -4.28 15.40
C GLY A 98 -7.70 -3.43 15.78
N ILE A 99 -6.62 -4.08 16.21
CA ILE A 99 -5.34 -3.41 16.56
C ILE A 99 -4.63 -2.86 15.30
N PHE A 100 -4.84 -3.49 14.14
CA PHE A 100 -4.16 -3.14 12.89
C PHE A 100 -4.95 -2.15 12.02
N LEU A 101 -6.26 -1.97 12.27
CA LEU A 101 -7.10 -1.04 11.51
C LEU A 101 -6.61 0.41 11.55
N PRO A 102 -6.12 0.96 12.67
CA PRO A 102 -5.54 2.30 12.69
C PRO A 102 -4.33 2.50 11.76
N LEU A 103 -3.61 1.41 11.42
CA LEU A 103 -2.50 1.46 10.47
C LEU A 103 -2.95 1.83 9.03
N ILE A 104 -4.25 1.69 8.73
CA ILE A 104 -4.81 2.13 7.46
C ILE A 104 -4.74 3.66 7.35
N ALA A 105 -4.97 4.39 8.44
CA ALA A 105 -4.96 5.86 8.44
C ALA A 105 -3.57 6.44 8.09
N VAL A 106 -2.50 5.76 8.52
CA VAL A 106 -1.11 6.17 8.25
C VAL A 106 -0.50 5.42 7.06
N ASN A 107 -1.32 4.73 6.29
CA ASN A 107 -0.85 3.95 5.16
C ASN A 107 -0.34 4.86 4.03
N CYS A 108 0.96 4.74 3.72
CA CYS A 108 1.62 5.54 2.71
C CYS A 108 1.06 5.35 1.29
N ILE A 109 0.39 4.22 0.99
CA ILE A 109 -0.28 4.01 -0.30
C ILE A 109 -1.46 4.99 -0.46
N ILE A 110 -2.31 5.07 0.56
CA ILE A 110 -3.51 5.92 0.52
C ILE A 110 -3.10 7.38 0.38
N PHE A 111 -2.12 7.79 1.19
CA PHE A 111 -1.59 9.13 1.15
C PHE A 111 -0.93 9.48 -0.20
N ALA A 112 -0.07 8.58 -0.71
CA ALA A 112 0.59 8.79 -1.99
C ALA A 112 -0.40 8.91 -3.16
N ARG A 113 -1.43 8.07 -3.20
CA ARG A 113 -2.46 8.14 -4.24
C ARG A 113 -3.37 9.34 -4.10
N ALA A 114 -3.70 9.76 -2.88
CA ALA A 114 -4.46 10.98 -2.64
C ALA A 114 -3.70 12.22 -3.14
N GLU A 115 -2.40 12.34 -2.83
CA GLU A 115 -1.58 13.51 -3.20
C GLU A 115 -1.17 13.48 -4.67
N VAL A 116 -0.65 12.36 -5.17
CA VAL A 116 -0.07 12.29 -6.52
C VAL A 116 -1.15 12.21 -7.61
N PHE A 117 -2.23 11.48 -7.35
CA PHE A 117 -3.22 11.17 -8.37
C PHE A 117 -4.56 11.89 -8.14
N ALA A 118 -5.20 11.73 -6.98
CA ALA A 118 -6.54 12.26 -6.75
C ALA A 118 -6.58 13.78 -6.72
N SER A 119 -5.53 14.43 -6.21
CA SER A 119 -5.44 15.89 -6.17
C SER A 119 -5.33 16.53 -7.56
N ARG A 120 -4.88 15.80 -8.58
CA ARG A 120 -4.60 16.31 -9.92
C ARG A 120 -5.60 15.88 -10.98
N ASN A 121 -6.24 14.73 -10.81
CA ASN A 121 -7.13 14.12 -11.79
C ASN A 121 -8.61 14.31 -11.46
N ARG A 122 -9.49 13.96 -12.42
CA ARG A 122 -10.93 13.99 -12.24
C ARG A 122 -11.39 12.85 -11.34
N VAL A 123 -12.54 13.03 -10.67
CA VAL A 123 -13.11 12.04 -9.74
C VAL A 123 -13.19 10.64 -10.36
N PHE A 124 -13.63 10.54 -11.62
CA PHE A 124 -13.82 9.25 -12.28
C PHE A 124 -12.51 8.48 -12.51
N ASP A 125 -11.45 9.19 -12.90
CA ASP A 125 -10.13 8.59 -13.09
C ASP A 125 -9.51 8.20 -11.74
N SER A 126 -9.77 8.98 -10.69
CA SER A 126 -9.33 8.70 -9.32
C SER A 126 -10.00 7.46 -8.73
N VAL A 127 -11.27 7.21 -9.07
CA VAL A 127 -11.98 5.99 -8.69
C VAL A 127 -11.37 4.75 -9.34
N LEU A 128 -11.10 4.81 -10.64
CA LEU A 128 -10.47 3.69 -11.36
C LEU A 128 -9.06 3.40 -10.84
N ASP A 129 -8.30 4.42 -10.52
CA ASP A 129 -6.96 4.28 -9.92
C ASP A 129 -7.03 3.67 -8.51
N ALA A 130 -7.98 4.12 -7.68
CA ALA A 130 -8.19 3.58 -6.34
C ALA A 130 -8.54 2.09 -6.36
N LEU A 131 -9.43 1.67 -7.25
CA LEU A 131 -9.78 0.26 -7.40
C LEU A 131 -8.61 -0.57 -7.91
N GLY A 132 -7.88 -0.08 -8.92
CA GLY A 132 -6.71 -0.76 -9.46
C GLY A 132 -5.59 -0.92 -8.44
N SER A 133 -5.27 0.14 -7.71
CA SER A 133 -4.24 0.14 -6.67
C SER A 133 -4.65 -0.67 -5.44
N GLY A 134 -5.92 -0.60 -5.02
CA GLY A 134 -6.46 -1.37 -3.91
C GLY A 134 -6.44 -2.87 -4.20
N PHE A 135 -6.86 -3.27 -5.40
CA PHE A 135 -6.78 -4.67 -5.82
C PHE A 135 -5.34 -5.16 -5.93
N GLY A 136 -4.44 -4.35 -6.50
CA GLY A 136 -3.01 -4.66 -6.57
C GLY A 136 -2.37 -4.81 -5.19
N PHE A 137 -2.77 -3.97 -4.21
CA PHE A 137 -2.34 -4.06 -2.82
C PHE A 137 -2.84 -5.35 -2.15
N THR A 138 -4.11 -5.68 -2.30
CA THR A 138 -4.71 -6.89 -1.74
C THR A 138 -4.05 -8.16 -2.28
N LEU A 139 -3.76 -8.19 -3.57
CA LEU A 139 -3.11 -9.33 -4.21
C LEU A 139 -1.65 -9.49 -3.73
N ALA A 140 -0.92 -8.39 -3.59
CA ALA A 140 0.43 -8.41 -3.03
C ALA A 140 0.45 -8.85 -1.57
N LEU A 141 -0.50 -8.35 -0.75
CA LEU A 141 -0.69 -8.77 0.64
C LEU A 141 -0.96 -10.27 0.74
N LEU A 142 -1.86 -10.77 -0.10
CA LEU A 142 -2.22 -12.20 -0.12
C LEU A 142 -1.02 -13.06 -0.51
N ALA A 143 -0.24 -12.64 -1.50
CA ALA A 143 0.97 -13.36 -1.91
C ALA A 143 2.00 -13.44 -0.76
N ILE A 144 2.27 -12.33 -0.08
CA ILE A 144 3.20 -12.29 1.06
C ILE A 144 2.65 -13.14 2.21
N ALA A 145 1.35 -13.02 2.53
CA ALA A 145 0.72 -13.76 3.61
C ALA A 145 0.75 -15.27 3.36
N THR A 146 0.43 -15.71 2.14
CA THR A 146 0.44 -17.14 1.77
C THR A 146 1.84 -17.73 1.95
N VAL A 147 2.88 -17.05 1.48
CA VAL A 147 4.26 -17.53 1.64
C VAL A 147 4.66 -17.59 3.12
N ARG A 148 4.32 -16.57 3.90
CA ARG A 148 4.63 -16.53 5.34
C ARG A 148 3.84 -17.54 6.16
N GLU A 149 2.57 -17.74 5.84
CA GLU A 149 1.73 -18.71 6.55
C GLU A 149 2.19 -20.14 6.28
N VAL A 150 2.52 -20.46 5.03
CA VAL A 150 3.02 -21.78 4.65
C VAL A 150 4.39 -22.06 5.27
N LEU A 151 5.34 -21.12 5.22
CA LEU A 151 6.69 -21.32 5.75
C LEU A 151 6.79 -21.16 7.27
N GLY A 152 5.96 -20.30 7.86
CA GLY A 152 6.03 -19.94 9.28
C GLY A 152 5.21 -20.83 10.18
N SER A 153 3.97 -21.14 9.83
CA SER A 153 3.07 -21.98 10.64
C SER A 153 2.77 -23.34 10.03
N GLY A 154 3.15 -23.59 8.77
CA GLY A 154 2.82 -24.86 8.10
C GLY A 154 1.32 -25.05 7.88
N SER A 155 0.54 -23.99 8.01
CA SER A 155 -0.89 -23.95 7.77
C SER A 155 -1.22 -23.12 6.53
N TRP A 156 -2.33 -23.42 5.90
CA TRP A 156 -2.89 -22.62 4.82
C TRP A 156 -4.38 -22.38 5.09
N PHE A 157 -4.77 -21.10 5.22
CA PHE A 157 -6.14 -20.72 5.59
C PHE A 157 -6.64 -21.37 6.88
N GLY A 158 -5.75 -21.60 7.87
CA GLY A 158 -6.10 -22.26 9.13
C GLY A 158 -6.25 -23.79 9.05
N MET A 159 -5.89 -24.40 7.93
CA MET A 159 -5.78 -25.86 7.80
C MET A 159 -4.33 -26.29 8.01
N ASP A 160 -4.07 -27.01 9.10
CA ASP A 160 -2.73 -27.52 9.41
C ASP A 160 -2.33 -28.60 8.41
N ILE A 161 -1.16 -28.42 7.78
CA ILE A 161 -0.56 -29.45 6.90
C ILE A 161 0.41 -30.25 7.76
N PRO A 162 0.09 -31.50 8.13
CA PRO A 162 0.84 -32.26 9.16
C PRO A 162 2.31 -32.49 8.80
N TRP A 163 2.63 -32.48 7.52
CA TRP A 163 4.03 -32.69 7.06
C TRP A 163 4.88 -31.41 7.15
N LEU A 164 4.27 -30.23 7.13
CA LEU A 164 4.96 -28.94 7.14
C LEU A 164 5.01 -28.33 8.53
N SER A 165 4.07 -28.70 9.41
CA SER A 165 3.98 -28.19 10.79
C SER A 165 5.15 -28.66 11.67
N GLU A 166 5.71 -29.87 11.42
CA GLU A 166 6.89 -30.40 12.13
C GLU A 166 8.18 -29.64 11.82
N ASN A 167 8.30 -28.98 10.66
CA ASN A 167 9.46 -28.24 10.20
C ASN A 167 9.20 -26.73 10.08
N SER A 168 8.15 -26.21 10.73
CA SER A 168 7.83 -24.79 10.64
C SER A 168 8.92 -23.93 11.29
N ALA A 169 9.50 -23.02 10.51
CA ALA A 169 10.49 -22.08 11.01
C ALA A 169 9.79 -20.83 11.54
N ALA A 170 9.58 -20.76 12.86
CA ALA A 170 8.94 -19.64 13.55
C ALA A 170 9.59 -18.27 13.23
N ILE A 171 10.80 -18.25 12.69
CA ILE A 171 11.48 -17.02 12.26
C ILE A 171 10.73 -16.29 11.13
N PHE A 172 9.98 -17.01 10.30
CA PHE A 172 9.18 -16.40 9.21
C PHE A 172 7.89 -15.74 9.69
N THR A 173 7.39 -16.08 10.88
CA THR A 173 6.25 -15.38 11.49
C THR A 173 6.67 -14.04 12.10
N LEU A 174 7.94 -13.89 12.49
CA LEU A 174 8.48 -12.63 13.02
C LEU A 174 8.71 -11.59 11.89
N ALA A 175 8.84 -10.32 12.28
CA ALA A 175 9.07 -9.21 11.36
C ALA A 175 10.29 -9.40 10.42
N PRO A 176 11.47 -9.87 10.87
CA PRO A 176 12.63 -10.08 9.99
C PRO A 176 12.35 -11.11 8.88
N GLY A 177 11.59 -12.18 9.19
CA GLY A 177 11.17 -13.14 8.16
C GLY A 177 10.27 -12.52 7.08
N GLY A 178 9.42 -11.57 7.47
CA GLY A 178 8.61 -10.82 6.51
C GLY A 178 9.43 -10.03 5.49
N PHE A 179 10.54 -9.44 5.90
CA PHE A 179 11.44 -8.73 4.98
C PHE A 179 12.16 -9.68 4.02
N ILE A 180 12.56 -10.86 4.48
CA ILE A 180 13.19 -11.87 3.62
C ILE A 180 12.20 -12.34 2.55
N VAL A 181 10.97 -12.66 2.93
CA VAL A 181 9.91 -13.06 2.00
C VAL A 181 9.61 -11.96 0.99
N LEU A 182 9.51 -10.71 1.44
CA LEU A 182 9.30 -9.56 0.57
C LEU A 182 10.44 -9.40 -0.43
N ALA A 183 11.69 -9.50 0.02
CA ALA A 183 12.87 -9.39 -0.85
C ALA A 183 12.90 -10.50 -1.91
N CYS A 184 12.59 -11.74 -1.53
CA CYS A 184 12.47 -12.85 -2.47
C CYS A 184 11.36 -12.63 -3.49
N LEU A 185 10.18 -12.16 -3.05
CA LEU A 185 9.05 -11.84 -3.93
C LEU A 185 9.40 -10.72 -4.91
N LEU A 186 10.06 -9.66 -4.45
CA LEU A 186 10.54 -8.57 -5.30
C LEU A 186 11.55 -9.07 -6.34
N ALA A 187 12.49 -9.93 -5.95
CA ALA A 187 13.46 -10.53 -6.87
C ALA A 187 12.78 -11.39 -7.96
N VAL A 188 11.78 -12.17 -7.57
CA VAL A 188 11.01 -13.01 -8.50
C VAL A 188 10.21 -12.13 -9.46
N VAL A 189 9.46 -11.15 -8.96
CA VAL A 189 8.67 -10.24 -9.79
C VAL A 189 9.56 -9.47 -10.76
N ASN A 190 10.71 -8.96 -10.29
CA ASN A 190 11.64 -8.23 -11.13
C ASN A 190 12.23 -9.11 -12.26
N LYS A 191 12.50 -10.40 -11.96
CA LYS A 191 12.97 -11.37 -12.96
C LYS A 191 11.90 -11.66 -14.04
N PHE A 192 10.62 -11.75 -13.65
CA PHE A 192 9.53 -12.04 -14.59
C PHE A 192 9.08 -10.79 -15.39
N THR A 193 9.20 -9.61 -14.82
CA THR A 193 8.71 -8.38 -15.47
C THR A 193 9.67 -7.87 -16.55
N ASN A 194 10.91 -8.39 -16.63
CA ASN A 194 11.93 -8.00 -17.62
C ASN A 194 12.18 -6.48 -17.77
N GLU A 195 11.57 -5.68 -16.92
CA GLU A 195 11.88 -4.26 -16.78
C GLU A 195 12.77 -4.15 -15.53
N PRO A 196 14.10 -3.94 -15.70
CA PRO A 196 14.94 -3.63 -14.56
C PRO A 196 14.29 -2.43 -13.87
N ILE A 197 14.20 -2.47 -12.54
CA ILE A 197 13.88 -1.28 -11.74
C ILE A 197 14.85 -0.24 -12.26
N LYS A 198 14.38 0.62 -13.17
CA LYS A 198 15.21 1.71 -13.69
C LYS A 198 15.62 2.46 -12.45
N PRO A 199 16.93 2.49 -12.13
CA PRO A 199 17.37 3.41 -11.11
C PRO A 199 16.76 4.73 -11.50
N HIS A 200 15.96 5.30 -10.64
CA HIS A 200 15.45 6.63 -10.86
C HIS A 200 16.71 7.46 -11.01
N ASN A 201 17.08 7.74 -12.25
CA ASN A 201 18.07 8.75 -12.52
C ASN A 201 17.46 10.02 -11.92
N HIS A 202 17.91 10.34 -10.72
CA HIS A 202 17.60 11.60 -10.08
C HIS A 202 18.26 12.70 -10.88
N ASP A 203 17.77 12.89 -12.10
CA ASP A 203 18.06 14.11 -12.85
C ASP A 203 17.39 15.23 -12.09
N CYS A 204 18.23 15.99 -11.40
CA CYS A 204 17.80 17.16 -10.63
C CYS A 204 17.03 18.17 -11.48
N SER A 205 17.05 18.06 -12.79
CA SER A 205 16.32 18.88 -13.75
C SER A 205 14.79 18.70 -13.68
N THR A 206 14.30 17.52 -13.29
CA THR A 206 12.86 17.21 -13.22
C THR A 206 12.30 17.22 -11.79
N CYS A 207 13.16 17.49 -10.80
CA CYS A 207 12.77 17.54 -9.39
C CYS A 207 12.01 18.86 -9.08
N PRO A 208 10.81 18.82 -8.46
CA PRO A 208 10.09 20.02 -8.04
C PRO A 208 10.88 20.92 -7.09
N SER A 209 11.88 20.38 -6.40
CA SER A 209 12.78 21.10 -5.49
C SER A 209 14.12 21.47 -6.11
N ALA A 210 14.32 21.29 -7.41
CA ALA A 210 15.57 21.58 -8.10
C ALA A 210 16.09 23.02 -7.86
N VAL A 211 15.16 23.97 -7.77
CA VAL A 211 15.47 25.38 -7.50
C VAL A 211 16.08 25.56 -6.09
N THR A 212 15.64 24.79 -5.10
CA THR A 212 16.16 24.87 -3.72
C THR A 212 17.48 24.08 -3.58
N CYS A 213 17.60 22.92 -4.24
CA CYS A 213 18.84 22.13 -4.28
C CYS A 213 19.96 22.81 -5.06
N GLY A 214 19.64 23.49 -6.15
CA GLY A 214 20.61 24.27 -6.94
C GLY A 214 21.26 25.40 -6.14
N LYS A 215 20.52 26.08 -5.27
CA LYS A 215 21.05 27.09 -4.36
C LYS A 215 22.04 26.52 -3.34
N ILE A 216 21.86 25.31 -2.88
CA ILE A 216 22.78 24.65 -1.92
C ILE A 216 24.10 24.32 -2.60
N LYS A 217 24.13 23.96 -3.89
CA LYS A 217 25.37 23.70 -4.62
C LYS A 217 26.21 24.99 -4.84
N ILE A 218 25.52 26.10 -5.14
CA ILE A 218 26.21 27.38 -5.34
C ILE A 218 26.85 27.89 -4.03
N GLN A 219 26.21 27.65 -2.88
CA GLN A 219 26.79 28.04 -1.57
C GLN A 219 27.91 27.12 -1.09
N ALA A 220 27.99 25.88 -1.59
CA ALA A 220 29.07 24.94 -1.24
C ALA A 220 30.34 25.18 -2.08
N GLU A 221 30.25 25.89 -3.23
CA GLU A 221 31.40 26.28 -4.03
C GLU A 221 31.97 27.65 -3.65
N GLU A 222 31.24 28.46 -2.86
CA GLU A 222 31.72 29.80 -2.39
C GLU A 222 32.36 29.76 -0.97
N ASN A 223 32.47 28.61 -0.29
CA ASN A 223 33.17 28.40 0.96
C ASN A 223 34.30 27.38 0.77
#